data_0c7dc0974c70b81130fcd839ca7379fb
#
_entry.id   0c7dc0974c70b81130fcd839ca7379fb
#
_cell.length_a   1.000
_cell.length_b   1.000
_cell.length_c   1.000
_cell.angle_alpha   90.00
_cell.angle_beta   90.00
_cell.angle_gamma   90.00
#
_symmetry.space_group_name_H-M   'P 1'
#
loop_
_entity.id
_entity.type
_entity.pdbx_description
1 polymer ?
#
loop_
_entity_poly.entity_id
_entity_poly.type
_entity_poly.pdbx_seq_one_letter_code
_entity_poly.pdbx_strand_id
1 'polypeptide(L)' 'MIVEKFREILEELARAEEDALKSEEGNASAGRRLRKAAMETIKELKELRTIVLENSKK' A
#
# COMPACT_ATOMS: atom_id res chain seq x y z
N MET A 1 -9.57 -4.51 13.69
CA MET A 1 -8.88 -5.27 12.64
C MET A 1 -8.99 -4.67 11.25
N ILE A 2 -10.19 -4.46 10.74
CA ILE A 2 -10.36 -3.88 9.40
C ILE A 2 -9.84 -2.44 9.34
N VAL A 3 -10.26 -1.61 10.28
CA VAL A 3 -9.86 -0.20 10.30
C VAL A 3 -8.35 -0.05 10.51
N GLU A 4 -7.78 -0.84 11.41
CA GLU A 4 -6.35 -0.80 11.69
C GLU A 4 -5.53 -1.20 10.46
N LYS A 5 -5.94 -2.27 9.79
CA LYS A 5 -5.29 -2.73 8.57
C LYS A 5 -5.38 -1.68 7.46
N PHE A 6 -6.55 -1.08 7.32
CA PHE A 6 -6.78 -0.02 6.35
C PHE A 6 -5.86 1.18 6.59
N ARG A 7 -5.74 1.59 7.86
CA ARG A 7 -4.87 2.72 8.21
C ARG A 7 -3.40 2.44 7.95
N GLU A 8 -2.96 1.20 8.21
CA GLU A 8 -1.58 0.80 7.90
C GLU A 8 -1.28 0.95 6.42
N ILE A 9 -2.23 0.54 5.57
CA ILE A 9 -2.07 0.66 4.12
C ILE A 9 -2.01 2.13 3.72
N LEU A 10 -2.86 2.97 4.29
CA LEU A 10 -2.85 4.40 4.02
C LEU A 10 -1.52 5.06 4.41
N GLU A 11 -0.97 4.68 5.56
CA GLU A 11 0.31 5.21 6.00
C GLU A 11 1.44 4.82 5.07
N GLU A 12 1.43 3.57 4.59
CA GLU A 12 2.44 3.11 3.64
C GLU A 12 2.35 3.85 2.32
N LEU A 13 1.12 4.08 1.85
CA LEU A 13 0.90 4.84 0.62
C LEU A 13 1.33 6.30 0.79
N ALA A 14 1.06 6.89 1.95
CA ALA A 14 1.47 8.26 2.23
C ALA A 14 2.99 8.39 2.21
N ARG A 15 3.70 7.42 2.76
CA ARG A 15 5.17 7.42 2.71
C ARG A 15 5.69 7.22 1.29
N ALA A 16 5.00 6.41 0.51
CA ALA A 16 5.39 6.15 -0.87
C ALA A 16 5.15 7.34 -1.78
N GLU A 17 4.29 8.26 -1.39
CA GLU A 17 3.99 9.45 -2.19
C GLU A 17 5.25 10.26 -2.48
N GLU A 18 6.15 10.38 -1.52
CA GLU A 18 7.40 11.10 -1.71
C GLU A 18 8.24 10.46 -2.82
N ASP A 19 8.28 9.13 -2.85
CA ASP A 19 8.99 8.42 -3.91
C ASP A 19 8.31 8.61 -5.26
N ALA A 20 6.99 8.75 -5.28
CA ALA A 20 6.26 9.02 -6.51
C ALA A 20 6.67 10.37 -7.09
N LEU A 21 6.77 11.40 -6.24
CA LEU A 21 7.20 12.73 -6.65
C LEU A 21 8.62 12.70 -7.21
N LYS A 22 9.52 12.03 -6.51
CA LYS A 22 10.92 11.91 -6.93
C LYS A 22 11.05 11.11 -8.23
N SER A 23 10.22 10.10 -8.40
CA SER A 23 10.21 9.29 -9.61
C SER A 23 9.79 10.13 -10.83
N GLU A 24 8.81 11.01 -10.66
CA GLU A 24 8.41 11.94 -11.72
C GLU A 24 9.53 12.87 -12.12
N GLU A 25 10.38 13.21 -11.17
CA GLU A 25 11.54 14.08 -11.40
C GLU A 25 12.72 13.35 -12.05
N GLY A 26 12.57 12.07 -12.33
CA GLY A 26 13.58 11.28 -12.98
C GLY A 26 14.49 10.45 -12.07
N ASN A 27 14.16 10.35 -10.78
CA ASN A 27 14.93 9.56 -9.83
C ASN A 27 14.62 8.07 -9.99
N ALA A 28 15.54 7.32 -10.60
CA ALA A 28 15.35 5.90 -10.87
C ALA A 28 15.25 5.05 -9.60
N SER A 29 16.00 5.40 -8.56
CA SER A 29 15.94 4.69 -7.28
C SER A 29 14.56 4.84 -6.62
N ALA A 30 14.01 6.05 -6.68
CA ALA A 30 12.67 6.31 -6.15
C ALA A 30 11.62 5.49 -6.91
N GLY A 31 11.78 5.37 -8.23
CA GLY A 31 10.89 4.56 -9.06
C GLY A 31 10.90 3.09 -8.67
N ARG A 32 12.09 2.56 -8.37
CA ARG A 32 12.19 1.17 -7.91
C ARG A 32 11.52 0.96 -6.56
N ARG A 33 11.73 1.89 -5.63
CA ARG A 33 11.08 1.82 -4.31
C ARG A 33 9.56 1.91 -4.44
N LEU A 34 9.10 2.79 -5.32
CA LEU A 34 7.67 2.96 -5.54
C LEU A 34 7.04 1.68 -6.09
N ARG A 35 7.69 1.03 -7.06
CA ARG A 35 7.18 -0.23 -7.62
C ARG A 35 7.09 -1.32 -6.55
N LYS A 36 8.10 -1.40 -5.70
CA LYS A 36 8.12 -2.37 -4.60
C LYS A 36 6.97 -2.07 -3.62
N ALA A 37 6.81 -0.81 -3.26
CA ALA A 37 5.73 -0.40 -2.36
C ALA A 37 4.36 -0.73 -2.97
N ALA A 38 4.20 -0.52 -4.27
CA ALA A 38 2.94 -0.83 -4.96
C ALA A 38 2.63 -2.33 -4.90
N MET A 39 3.63 -3.17 -5.12
CA MET A 39 3.46 -4.62 -5.05
C MET A 39 3.06 -5.08 -3.65
N GLU A 40 3.71 -4.53 -2.63
CA GLU A 40 3.38 -4.85 -1.24
C GLU A 40 1.98 -4.38 -0.88
N THR A 41 1.59 -3.20 -1.37
CA THR A 41 0.25 -2.66 -1.14
C THR A 41 -0.83 -3.55 -1.76
N ILE A 42 -0.57 -4.06 -2.97
CA ILE A 42 -1.51 -4.99 -3.62
C ILE A 42 -1.71 -6.22 -2.75
N LYS A 43 -0.63 -6.77 -2.23
CA LYS A 43 -0.69 -7.93 -1.34
C LYS A 43 -1.51 -7.62 -0.09
N GLU A 44 -1.25 -6.48 0.52
CA GLU A 44 -1.97 -6.08 1.72
C GLU A 44 -3.44 -5.81 1.47
N LEU A 45 -3.78 -5.26 0.31
CA LEU A 45 -5.17 -5.06 -0.08
C LEU A 45 -5.91 -6.39 -0.24
N LYS A 46 -5.23 -7.41 -0.75
CA LYS A 46 -5.81 -8.75 -0.84
C LYS A 46 -6.07 -9.34 0.55
N GLU A 47 -5.14 -9.10 1.48
CA GLU A 47 -5.31 -9.54 2.86
C GLU A 47 -6.49 -8.81 3.52
N LEU A 48 -6.61 -7.51 3.27
CA LEU A 48 -7.72 -6.72 3.77
C LEU A 48 -9.05 -7.27 3.25
N ARG A 49 -9.10 -7.60 1.98
CA ARG A 49 -10.30 -8.19 1.37
C ARG A 49 -10.69 -9.48 2.07
N THR A 50 -9.71 -10.33 2.36
CA THR A 50 -9.94 -11.59 3.07
C THR A 50 -10.52 -11.35 4.46
N ILE A 51 -9.95 -10.37 5.19
CA ILE A 51 -10.44 -10.01 6.52
C ILE A 51 -11.90 -9.54 6.46
N VAL A 52 -12.22 -8.69 5.47
CA VAL A 52 -13.57 -8.18 5.29
C VAL A 52 -14.55 -9.32 4.99
N LEU A 53 -14.18 -10.25 4.12
CA LEU A 53 -15.01 -11.38 3.77
C LEU A 53 -15.28 -12.28 4.97
N GLU A 54 -14.25 -12.55 5.77
CA GLU A 54 -14.40 -13.37 6.97
C GLU A 54 -15.28 -12.68 8.00
N ASN A 55 -15.12 -11.37 8.16
CA ASN A 55 -15.93 -10.60 9.08
C ASN A 55 -17.41 -10.59 8.66
N SER A 56 -17.66 -10.62 7.35
CA SER A 56 -19.04 -10.61 6.82
C SER A 56 -19.77 -11.93 7.03
N LYS A 57 -19.05 -13.01 7.28
CA LYS A 57 -19.66 -14.32 7.52
C LYS A 57 -20.25 -14.48 8.91
N LYS A 58 -20.02 -13.56 9.78
CA LYS A 58 -20.60 -13.55 11.11
C LYS A 58 -22.06 -13.03 11.05
#